data_341f3a7ebdee9b32dbc12cd59e2eb98f
#
_entry.id   341f3a7ebdee9b32dbc12cd59e2eb98f
#
_cell.length_a   1.000
_cell.length_b   1.000
_cell.length_c   1.000
_cell.angle_alpha   90.00
_cell.angle_beta   90.00
_cell.angle_gamma   90.00
#
_symmetry.space_group_name_H-M   'P 1'
#
loop_
_entity.id
_entity.type
_entity.pdbx_description
1 polymer ?
#
loop_
_entity_poly.entity_id
_entity_poly.type
_entity_poly.pdbx_seq_one_letter_code
_entity_poly.pdbx_strand_id
1 'polypeptide(L)'
;MRNLLAALALVVIGATSVFAIELDEVLAKAAAARGGEKAIKSISTLVQEGTMSMAQGMELNFTQTTKRPSKFRMDMSFQGMAITQAFDGTTAWSVNPMAGGKPEKAGSEEVKKMAEQADMDGELIDWQKKGYKLELVGTEDIDGSTAYKIKSTKDDETSFLYIDAVTWLLAKIDKKMSMMGQEAEVEMVFSNYQDVNGVQMPMLMEIRSDGQTMMSMSYSSVKANVDVPDARFAFPAEDGTKK
;
A
#
# COMPACT_ATOMS: atom_id res chain seq x y z
N MET A 1 2.61 27.28 -76.61
CA MET A 1 1.99 26.06 -76.08
C MET A 1 2.94 25.54 -75.03
N ARG A 2 2.67 25.83 -73.76
CA ARG A 2 3.47 25.38 -72.58
C ARG A 2 2.63 24.50 -71.74
N ASN A 3 2.96 23.22 -71.69
CA ASN A 3 2.29 22.21 -70.88
C ASN A 3 2.79 22.35 -69.42
N LEU A 4 1.88 22.72 -68.51
CA LEU A 4 2.10 22.59 -67.05
C LEU A 4 1.70 21.17 -66.66
N LEU A 5 2.67 20.38 -66.23
CA LEU A 5 2.48 19.14 -65.52
C LEU A 5 2.36 19.47 -64.03
N ALA A 6 1.15 19.35 -63.48
CA ALA A 6 0.92 19.41 -62.04
C ALA A 6 1.22 18.05 -61.42
N ALA A 7 2.27 17.96 -60.62
CA ALA A 7 2.60 16.78 -59.82
C ALA A 7 1.76 16.81 -58.55
N LEU A 8 0.82 15.85 -58.42
CA LEU A 8 0.00 15.63 -57.24
C LEU A 8 0.84 14.80 -56.23
N ALA A 9 1.37 15.45 -55.18
CA ALA A 9 2.04 14.75 -54.11
C ALA A 9 1.00 14.12 -53.19
N LEU A 10 0.90 12.78 -53.19
CA LEU A 10 0.04 12.01 -52.29
C LEU A 10 0.76 11.91 -50.93
N VAL A 11 0.33 12.70 -49.94
CA VAL A 11 0.78 12.55 -48.55
C VAL A 11 0.02 11.39 -47.93
N VAL A 12 0.69 10.24 -47.80
CA VAL A 12 0.19 9.13 -47.06
C VAL A 12 0.45 9.42 -45.57
N ILE A 13 -0.57 9.91 -44.88
CA ILE A 13 -0.56 9.99 -43.40
C ILE A 13 -0.74 8.57 -42.89
N GLY A 14 0.36 7.91 -42.56
CA GLY A 14 0.35 6.64 -41.86
C GLY A 14 -0.25 6.86 -40.45
N ALA A 15 -1.47 6.44 -40.24
CA ALA A 15 -2.05 6.34 -38.91
C ALA A 15 -1.28 5.23 -38.15
N THR A 16 -0.30 5.63 -37.36
CA THR A 16 0.27 4.74 -36.35
C THR A 16 -0.82 4.50 -35.33
N SER A 17 -1.41 3.30 -35.35
CA SER A 17 -2.28 2.83 -34.27
C SER A 17 -1.42 2.75 -33.03
N VAL A 18 -1.52 3.75 -32.16
CA VAL A 18 -1.03 3.64 -30.80
C VAL A 18 -1.96 2.63 -30.15
N PHE A 19 -1.52 1.38 -30.02
CA PHE A 19 -2.24 0.41 -29.22
C PHE A 19 -2.26 0.96 -27.80
N ALA A 20 -3.44 1.33 -27.32
CA ALA A 20 -3.62 1.67 -25.92
C ALA A 20 -3.32 0.41 -25.11
N ILE A 21 -2.46 0.55 -24.11
CA ILE A 21 -2.19 -0.56 -23.18
C ILE A 21 -3.48 -0.87 -22.41
N GLU A 22 -3.76 -2.15 -22.23
CA GLU A 22 -4.95 -2.62 -21.52
C GLU A 22 -4.63 -2.85 -20.03
N LEU A 23 -5.67 -2.78 -19.18
CA LEU A 23 -5.54 -2.99 -17.72
C LEU A 23 -4.78 -4.27 -17.38
N ASP A 24 -5.15 -5.40 -17.99
CA ASP A 24 -4.53 -6.71 -17.71
C ASP A 24 -3.03 -6.70 -18.00
N GLU A 25 -2.59 -5.99 -19.04
CA GLU A 25 -1.16 -5.85 -19.34
C GLU A 25 -0.43 -5.00 -18.27
N VAL A 26 -1.04 -3.91 -17.82
CA VAL A 26 -0.48 -3.08 -16.73
C VAL A 26 -0.36 -3.91 -15.45
N LEU A 27 -1.39 -4.65 -15.08
CA LEU A 27 -1.40 -5.50 -13.89
C LEU A 27 -0.36 -6.62 -13.98
N ALA A 28 -0.23 -7.29 -15.15
CA ALA A 28 0.76 -8.34 -15.36
C ALA A 28 2.20 -7.81 -15.23
N LYS A 29 2.49 -6.64 -15.82
CA LYS A 29 3.80 -5.99 -15.72
C LYS A 29 4.10 -5.52 -14.30
N ALA A 30 3.13 -4.94 -13.60
CA ALA A 30 3.27 -4.54 -12.21
C ALA A 30 3.53 -5.73 -11.29
N ALA A 31 2.79 -6.83 -11.46
CA ALA A 31 3.03 -8.05 -10.71
C ALA A 31 4.42 -8.62 -10.99
N ALA A 32 4.85 -8.65 -12.26
CA ALA A 32 6.18 -9.14 -12.66
C ALA A 32 7.31 -8.27 -12.08
N ALA A 33 7.19 -6.94 -12.15
CA ALA A 33 8.16 -5.99 -11.59
C ALA A 33 8.30 -6.13 -10.07
N ARG A 34 7.20 -6.41 -9.39
CA ARG A 34 7.20 -6.68 -7.95
C ARG A 34 7.84 -8.03 -7.57
N GLY A 35 8.14 -8.90 -8.53
CA GLY A 35 8.75 -10.22 -8.32
C GLY A 35 7.89 -11.40 -8.79
N GLY A 36 6.69 -11.11 -9.28
CA GLY A 36 5.71 -12.09 -9.76
C GLY A 36 4.81 -12.64 -8.65
N GLU A 37 3.59 -13.01 -9.01
CA GLU A 37 2.58 -13.49 -8.05
C GLU A 37 3.07 -14.67 -7.19
N LYS A 38 3.85 -15.57 -7.77
CA LYS A 38 4.36 -16.74 -7.04
C LYS A 38 5.30 -16.31 -5.90
N ALA A 39 6.21 -15.38 -6.14
CA ALA A 39 7.12 -14.87 -5.12
C ALA A 39 6.32 -14.10 -4.05
N ILE A 40 5.40 -13.21 -4.46
CA ILE A 40 4.55 -12.43 -3.55
C ILE A 40 3.76 -13.37 -2.63
N LYS A 41 3.10 -14.39 -3.18
CA LYS A 41 2.29 -15.36 -2.42
C LYS A 41 3.12 -16.33 -1.57
N SER A 42 4.42 -16.49 -1.87
CA SER A 42 5.34 -17.31 -1.06
C SER A 42 5.77 -16.65 0.26
N ILE A 43 5.56 -15.35 0.41
CA ILE A 43 5.81 -14.64 1.65
C ILE A 43 4.69 -14.98 2.64
N SER A 44 5.02 -15.73 3.68
CA SER A 44 4.08 -16.12 4.73
C SER A 44 4.04 -15.14 5.91
N THR A 45 5.17 -14.51 6.19
CA THR A 45 5.34 -13.51 7.24
C THR A 45 6.25 -12.40 6.79
N LEU A 46 6.00 -11.17 7.28
CA LEU A 46 6.87 -10.02 7.18
C LEU A 46 7.09 -9.43 8.57
N VAL A 47 8.34 -9.18 8.92
CA VAL A 47 8.71 -8.37 10.08
C VAL A 47 9.47 -7.16 9.56
N GLN A 48 8.92 -5.98 9.81
CA GLN A 48 9.41 -4.70 9.30
C GLN A 48 9.70 -3.79 10.48
N GLU A 49 10.91 -3.27 10.57
CA GLU A 49 11.35 -2.35 11.61
C GLU A 49 11.73 -1.02 11.00
N GLY A 50 11.42 0.07 11.68
CA GLY A 50 11.72 1.40 11.14
C GLY A 50 11.34 2.54 12.06
N THR A 51 11.34 3.74 11.48
CA THR A 51 10.95 4.98 12.15
C THR A 51 9.76 5.60 11.43
N MET A 52 8.76 6.00 12.19
CA MET A 52 7.62 6.79 11.75
C MET A 52 7.85 8.23 12.21
N SER A 53 7.90 9.16 11.25
CA SER A 53 8.04 10.60 11.52
C SER A 53 6.74 11.31 11.17
N MET A 54 6.28 12.18 12.04
CA MET A 54 5.07 13.00 11.85
C MET A 54 5.43 14.47 11.57
N ALA A 55 4.56 15.19 10.87
CA ALA A 55 4.76 16.59 10.47
C ALA A 55 5.17 17.54 11.62
N GLN A 56 4.82 17.21 12.87
CA GLN A 56 5.12 18.01 14.05
C GLN A 56 6.49 17.68 14.68
N GLY A 57 7.34 16.90 13.98
CA GLY A 57 8.67 16.51 14.47
C GLY A 57 8.65 15.37 15.50
N MET A 58 7.52 14.69 15.67
CA MET A 58 7.44 13.49 16.51
C MET A 58 7.98 12.29 15.73
N GLU A 59 8.89 11.55 16.36
CA GLU A 59 9.43 10.31 15.82
C GLU A 59 9.13 9.14 16.76
N LEU A 60 8.66 8.03 16.15
CA LEU A 60 8.37 6.77 16.84
C LEU A 60 9.13 5.65 16.14
N ASN A 61 9.80 4.81 16.92
CA ASN A 61 10.25 3.54 16.38
C ASN A 61 9.08 2.58 16.31
N PHE A 62 9.03 1.78 15.25
CA PHE A 62 7.98 0.78 15.11
C PHE A 62 8.54 -0.58 14.67
N THR A 63 7.80 -1.61 15.04
CA THR A 63 7.91 -2.94 14.46
C THR A 63 6.54 -3.36 13.97
N GLN A 64 6.43 -3.56 12.66
CA GLN A 64 5.23 -4.11 12.03
C GLN A 64 5.44 -5.58 11.71
N THR A 65 4.51 -6.41 12.09
CA THR A 65 4.51 -7.84 11.80
C THR A 65 3.22 -8.21 11.10
N THR A 66 3.34 -8.79 9.91
CA THR A 66 2.20 -9.29 9.15
C THR A 66 2.37 -10.79 8.91
N LYS A 67 1.30 -11.57 9.04
CA LYS A 67 1.33 -13.02 8.82
C LYS A 67 0.07 -13.48 8.10
N ARG A 68 0.24 -14.32 7.07
CA ARG A 68 -0.91 -14.94 6.39
C ARG A 68 -1.71 -15.85 7.32
N PRO A 69 -3.02 -16.02 7.07
CA PRO A 69 -3.77 -15.41 5.96
C PRO A 69 -4.12 -13.93 6.18
N SER A 70 -4.29 -13.45 7.40
CA SER A 70 -4.76 -12.09 7.70
C SER A 70 -4.47 -11.73 9.16
N LYS A 71 -3.19 -11.66 9.53
CA LYS A 71 -2.77 -11.24 10.88
C LYS A 71 -1.85 -10.04 10.77
N PHE A 72 -2.06 -9.08 11.65
CA PHE A 72 -1.32 -7.82 11.69
C PHE A 72 -0.98 -7.46 13.14
N ARG A 73 0.20 -6.94 13.35
CA ARG A 73 0.59 -6.33 14.63
C ARG A 73 1.55 -5.18 14.36
N MET A 74 1.32 -4.07 15.01
CA MET A 74 2.21 -2.93 15.05
C MET A 74 2.53 -2.60 16.50
N ASP A 75 3.80 -2.66 16.84
CA ASP A 75 4.34 -2.19 18.10
C ASP A 75 5.08 -0.87 17.85
N MET A 76 4.66 0.20 18.50
CA MET A 76 5.28 1.53 18.39
C MET A 76 5.83 1.93 19.75
N SER A 77 6.96 2.63 19.76
CA SER A 77 7.53 3.18 20.98
C SER A 77 7.87 4.65 20.84
N PHE A 78 7.45 5.42 21.84
CA PHE A 78 7.72 6.86 21.96
C PHE A 78 8.05 7.20 23.41
N GLN A 79 9.23 7.75 23.65
CA GLN A 79 9.68 8.17 24.99
C GLN A 79 9.49 7.10 26.08
N GLY A 80 9.75 5.83 25.76
CA GLY A 80 9.59 4.73 26.70
C GLY A 80 8.15 4.21 26.88
N MET A 81 7.17 4.82 26.24
CA MET A 81 5.80 4.31 26.16
C MET A 81 5.65 3.38 24.96
N ALA A 82 5.04 2.22 25.17
CA ALA A 82 4.77 1.25 24.11
C ALA A 82 3.28 1.27 23.75
N ILE A 83 2.98 1.46 22.47
CA ILE A 83 1.63 1.37 21.90
C ILE A 83 1.60 0.12 21.03
N THR A 84 0.62 -0.74 21.25
CA THR A 84 0.43 -1.93 20.41
C THR A 84 -0.94 -1.90 19.77
N GLN A 85 -0.98 -2.25 18.48
CA GLN A 85 -2.20 -2.56 17.74
C GLN A 85 -2.05 -3.94 17.12
N ALA A 86 -3.08 -4.78 17.19
CA ALA A 86 -2.98 -6.11 16.59
C ALA A 86 -4.35 -6.64 16.13
N PHE A 87 -4.28 -7.53 15.15
CA PHE A 87 -5.40 -8.25 14.55
C PHE A 87 -5.03 -9.72 14.36
N ASP A 88 -5.81 -10.62 14.92
CA ASP A 88 -5.52 -12.06 14.87
C ASP A 88 -6.21 -12.78 13.69
N GLY A 89 -6.88 -12.01 12.81
CA GLY A 89 -7.71 -12.50 11.71
C GLY A 89 -9.22 -12.41 12.01
N THR A 90 -9.58 -12.08 13.24
CA THR A 90 -10.98 -11.97 13.69
C THR A 90 -11.18 -10.80 14.64
N THR A 91 -10.30 -10.68 15.62
CA THR A 91 -10.35 -9.65 16.66
C THR A 91 -9.24 -8.65 16.48
N ALA A 92 -9.58 -7.37 16.35
CA ALA A 92 -8.65 -6.27 16.44
C ALA A 92 -8.64 -5.75 17.89
N TRP A 93 -7.46 -5.34 18.35
CA TRP A 93 -7.26 -4.81 19.69
C TRP A 93 -6.07 -3.87 19.76
N SER A 94 -6.05 -3.05 20.80
CA SER A 94 -4.93 -2.15 21.04
C SER A 94 -4.60 -2.04 22.53
N VAL A 95 -3.35 -1.66 22.81
CA VAL A 95 -2.90 -1.17 24.12
C VAL A 95 -2.34 0.22 23.92
N ASN A 96 -2.93 1.20 24.60
CA ASN A 96 -2.45 2.57 24.57
C ASN A 96 -2.24 3.05 26.03
N PRO A 97 -1.00 3.31 26.46
CA PRO A 97 -0.71 3.80 27.80
C PRO A 97 -1.43 5.10 28.15
N MET A 98 -1.67 5.96 27.17
CA MET A 98 -2.39 7.23 27.35
C MET A 98 -3.89 7.01 27.60
N ALA A 99 -4.44 5.86 27.21
CA ALA A 99 -5.83 5.48 27.38
C ALA A 99 -6.00 4.43 28.50
N GLY A 100 -5.08 4.40 29.48
CA GLY A 100 -5.17 3.49 30.63
C GLY A 100 -4.30 2.24 30.55
N GLY A 101 -3.64 1.97 29.43
CA GLY A 101 -2.63 0.91 29.29
C GLY A 101 -3.16 -0.53 29.33
N LYS A 102 -4.48 -0.72 29.29
CA LYS A 102 -5.11 -2.04 29.23
C LYS A 102 -5.39 -2.43 27.78
N PRO A 103 -5.37 -3.74 27.45
CA PRO A 103 -5.85 -4.20 26.18
C PRO A 103 -7.34 -3.92 26.00
N GLU A 104 -7.68 -3.28 24.88
CA GLU A 104 -9.06 -2.99 24.51
C GLU A 104 -9.36 -3.56 23.12
N LYS A 105 -10.52 -4.21 22.98
CA LYS A 105 -10.99 -4.68 21.68
C LYS A 105 -11.51 -3.50 20.87
N ALA A 106 -11.18 -3.50 19.60
CA ALA A 106 -11.60 -2.48 18.67
C ALA A 106 -13.02 -2.73 18.12
N GLY A 107 -13.68 -1.67 17.68
CA GLY A 107 -14.96 -1.74 16.98
C GLY A 107 -14.84 -2.24 15.54
N SER A 108 -15.97 -2.41 14.87
CA SER A 108 -16.07 -2.98 13.51
C SER A 108 -15.27 -2.20 12.46
N GLU A 109 -15.25 -0.89 12.53
CA GLU A 109 -14.50 -0.01 11.62
C GLU A 109 -12.98 -0.28 11.71
N GLU A 110 -12.45 -0.38 12.91
CA GLU A 110 -11.05 -0.64 13.15
C GLU A 110 -10.66 -2.07 12.76
N VAL A 111 -11.56 -3.04 12.97
CA VAL A 111 -11.41 -4.42 12.48
C VAL A 111 -11.24 -4.41 10.96
N LYS A 112 -12.09 -3.67 10.22
CA LYS A 112 -11.99 -3.54 8.75
C LYS A 112 -10.63 -2.97 8.35
N LYS A 113 -10.20 -1.87 8.95
CA LYS A 113 -8.91 -1.23 8.66
C LYS A 113 -7.71 -2.14 8.93
N MET A 114 -7.71 -2.84 10.05
CA MET A 114 -6.61 -3.77 10.38
C MET A 114 -6.61 -5.00 9.48
N ALA A 115 -7.77 -5.47 9.02
CA ALA A 115 -7.85 -6.55 8.05
C ALA A 115 -7.26 -6.14 6.69
N GLU A 116 -7.45 -4.89 6.27
CA GLU A 116 -6.82 -4.33 5.07
C GLU A 116 -5.29 -4.20 5.22
N GLN A 117 -4.82 -3.74 6.37
CA GLN A 117 -3.38 -3.68 6.68
C GLN A 117 -2.73 -5.07 6.75
N ALA A 118 -3.51 -6.10 7.09
CA ALA A 118 -3.05 -7.48 7.13
C ALA A 118 -2.90 -8.10 5.72
N ASP A 119 -3.44 -7.48 4.68
CA ASP A 119 -3.31 -7.95 3.29
C ASP A 119 -1.94 -7.59 2.71
N MET A 120 -1.01 -8.55 2.74
CA MET A 120 0.35 -8.39 2.18
C MET A 120 0.39 -8.29 0.66
N ASP A 121 -0.65 -8.75 -0.03
CA ASP A 121 -0.69 -8.79 -1.50
C ASP A 121 -1.04 -7.42 -2.09
N GLY A 122 -1.81 -6.62 -1.35
CA GLY A 122 -2.34 -5.33 -1.80
C GLY A 122 -3.52 -5.50 -2.77
N GLU A 123 -4.05 -4.37 -3.25
CA GLU A 123 -5.28 -4.34 -4.03
C GLU A 123 -5.17 -4.98 -5.43
N LEU A 124 -3.96 -5.02 -6.02
CA LEU A 124 -3.77 -5.45 -7.40
C LEU A 124 -3.70 -6.97 -7.59
N ILE A 125 -3.36 -7.72 -6.54
CA ILE A 125 -3.26 -9.18 -6.59
C ILE A 125 -4.57 -9.82 -6.11
N ASP A 126 -5.09 -10.76 -6.90
CA ASP A 126 -6.38 -11.42 -6.64
C ASP A 126 -7.56 -10.42 -6.44
N TRP A 127 -7.46 -9.24 -7.06
CA TRP A 127 -8.38 -8.12 -6.87
C TRP A 127 -9.86 -8.49 -6.98
N GLN A 128 -10.24 -9.32 -7.97
CA GLN A 128 -11.62 -9.77 -8.16
C GLN A 128 -12.11 -10.62 -6.97
N LYS A 129 -11.26 -11.52 -6.46
CA LYS A 129 -11.59 -12.37 -5.31
C LYS A 129 -11.75 -11.55 -4.02
N LYS A 130 -11.04 -10.42 -3.94
CA LYS A 130 -11.11 -9.47 -2.83
C LYS A 130 -12.27 -8.48 -2.95
N GLY A 131 -13.03 -8.54 -4.05
CA GLY A 131 -14.19 -7.69 -4.30
C GLY A 131 -13.88 -6.32 -4.87
N TYR A 132 -12.65 -6.09 -5.32
CA TYR A 132 -12.29 -4.86 -6.00
C TYR A 132 -12.79 -4.87 -7.46
N LYS A 133 -13.06 -3.67 -7.98
CA LYS A 133 -13.26 -3.38 -9.40
C LYS A 133 -12.16 -2.44 -9.83
N LEU A 134 -11.37 -2.83 -10.84
CA LEU A 134 -10.27 -2.03 -11.36
C LEU A 134 -10.59 -1.55 -12.77
N GLU A 135 -10.22 -0.30 -13.06
CA GLU A 135 -10.39 0.34 -14.36
C GLU A 135 -9.14 1.17 -14.68
N LEU A 136 -8.52 0.93 -15.83
CA LEU A 136 -7.43 1.78 -16.31
C LEU A 136 -8.04 3.08 -16.86
N VAL A 137 -7.84 4.20 -16.17
CA VAL A 137 -8.45 5.48 -16.53
C VAL A 137 -7.52 6.39 -17.34
N GLY A 138 -6.28 5.99 -17.54
CA GLY A 138 -5.31 6.71 -18.38
C GLY A 138 -3.92 6.77 -17.76
N THR A 139 -3.20 7.83 -18.06
CA THR A 139 -1.88 8.13 -17.50
C THR A 139 -1.86 9.52 -16.88
N GLU A 140 -1.00 9.71 -15.88
CA GLU A 140 -0.78 10.99 -15.20
C GLU A 140 0.72 11.18 -14.96
N ASP A 141 1.17 12.44 -14.91
CA ASP A 141 2.55 12.75 -14.51
C ASP A 141 2.63 12.81 -12.97
N ILE A 142 3.55 12.05 -12.41
CA ILE A 142 3.84 12.04 -10.98
C ILE A 142 5.31 12.44 -10.81
N ASP A 143 5.53 13.65 -10.34
CA ASP A 143 6.87 14.21 -10.08
C ASP A 143 7.83 14.11 -11.32
N GLY A 144 7.30 14.28 -12.53
CA GLY A 144 8.03 14.21 -13.78
C GLY A 144 8.18 12.81 -14.39
N SER A 145 7.54 11.79 -13.80
CA SER A 145 7.43 10.43 -14.33
C SER A 145 6.00 10.12 -14.76
N THR A 146 5.84 9.53 -15.96
CA THR A 146 4.52 9.04 -16.39
C THR A 146 4.12 7.83 -15.58
N ALA A 147 2.89 7.81 -15.06
CA ALA A 147 2.31 6.67 -14.37
C ALA A 147 0.95 6.27 -14.96
N TYR A 148 0.67 4.97 -15.01
CA TYR A 148 -0.65 4.44 -15.33
C TYR A 148 -1.57 4.61 -14.14
N LYS A 149 -2.70 5.29 -14.36
CA LYS A 149 -3.70 5.56 -13.34
C LYS A 149 -4.80 4.51 -13.39
N ILE A 150 -4.94 3.75 -12.31
CA ILE A 150 -5.95 2.70 -12.14
C ILE A 150 -6.93 3.16 -11.07
N LYS A 151 -8.21 3.25 -11.43
CA LYS A 151 -9.29 3.44 -10.47
C LYS A 151 -9.61 2.10 -9.83
N SER A 152 -9.59 2.05 -8.50
CA SER A 152 -9.99 0.91 -7.69
C SER A 152 -11.25 1.27 -6.90
N THR A 153 -12.24 0.37 -6.91
CA THR A 153 -13.50 0.57 -6.16
C THR A 153 -13.84 -0.71 -5.43
N LYS A 154 -14.12 -0.59 -4.14
CA LYS A 154 -14.61 -1.69 -3.31
C LYS A 154 -15.63 -1.14 -2.32
N ASP A 155 -16.78 -1.79 -2.22
CA ASP A 155 -17.93 -1.26 -1.49
C ASP A 155 -18.22 0.19 -1.96
N ASP A 156 -18.27 1.17 -1.06
CA ASP A 156 -18.46 2.59 -1.37
C ASP A 156 -17.14 3.39 -1.41
N GLU A 157 -15.99 2.70 -1.30
CA GLU A 157 -14.68 3.33 -1.28
C GLU A 157 -14.05 3.34 -2.67
N THR A 158 -13.44 4.46 -3.03
CA THR A 158 -12.70 4.62 -4.29
C THR A 158 -11.29 5.09 -3.98
N SER A 159 -10.30 4.45 -4.62
CA SER A 159 -8.91 4.88 -4.63
C SER A 159 -8.37 4.96 -6.06
N PHE A 160 -7.26 5.66 -6.25
CA PHE A 160 -6.51 5.67 -7.51
C PHE A 160 -5.10 5.19 -7.25
N LEU A 161 -4.70 4.14 -7.96
CA LEU A 161 -3.37 3.58 -7.89
C LEU A 161 -2.57 4.03 -9.11
N TYR A 162 -1.30 4.41 -8.89
CA TYR A 162 -0.42 4.91 -9.94
C TYR A 162 0.77 3.98 -10.08
N ILE A 163 0.86 3.33 -11.23
CA ILE A 163 1.95 2.43 -11.58
C ILE A 163 2.93 3.19 -12.47
N ASP A 164 4.15 3.37 -12.00
CA ASP A 164 5.20 4.04 -12.76
C ASP A 164 5.47 3.33 -14.10
N ALA A 165 5.45 4.06 -15.21
CA ALA A 165 5.52 3.48 -16.55
C ALA A 165 6.91 2.92 -16.91
N VAL A 166 7.94 3.24 -16.16
CA VAL A 166 9.32 2.79 -16.38
C VAL A 166 9.64 1.58 -15.51
N THR A 167 9.40 1.69 -14.21
CA THR A 167 9.74 0.65 -13.23
C THR A 167 8.63 -0.39 -13.07
N TRP A 168 7.39 -0.08 -13.46
CA TRP A 168 6.18 -0.88 -13.25
C TRP A 168 5.86 -1.14 -11.77
N LEU A 169 6.45 -0.36 -10.86
CA LEU A 169 6.17 -0.43 -9.43
C LEU A 169 5.07 0.58 -9.07
N LEU A 170 4.37 0.32 -7.97
CA LEU A 170 3.38 1.22 -7.42
C LEU A 170 4.08 2.47 -6.89
N ALA A 171 3.81 3.64 -7.48
CA ALA A 171 4.42 4.90 -7.06
C ALA A 171 3.55 5.63 -6.03
N LYS A 172 2.22 5.61 -6.21
CA LYS A 172 1.30 6.40 -5.39
C LYS A 172 -0.08 5.73 -5.30
N ILE A 173 -0.78 5.98 -4.19
CA ILE A 173 -2.21 5.72 -4.04
C ILE A 173 -2.88 7.00 -3.54
N ASP A 174 -3.90 7.49 -4.25
CA ASP A 174 -4.78 8.54 -3.75
C ASP A 174 -6.05 7.90 -3.19
N LYS A 175 -6.40 8.25 -1.97
CA LYS A 175 -7.62 7.78 -1.32
C LYS A 175 -8.11 8.73 -0.23
N LYS A 176 -9.36 8.54 0.18
CA LYS A 176 -9.86 9.20 1.38
C LYS A 176 -9.46 8.42 2.63
N MET A 177 -9.04 9.13 3.65
CA MET A 177 -8.75 8.55 4.97
C MET A 177 -9.39 9.40 6.06
N SER A 178 -9.86 8.75 7.12
CA SER A 178 -10.27 9.45 8.34
C SER A 178 -9.03 9.83 9.14
N MET A 179 -8.77 11.13 9.26
CA MET A 179 -7.68 11.70 10.06
C MET A 179 -8.29 12.54 11.16
N MET A 180 -8.02 12.22 12.43
CA MET A 180 -8.57 12.93 13.60
C MET A 180 -10.11 13.09 13.60
N GLY A 181 -10.82 12.10 13.04
CA GLY A 181 -12.29 12.12 12.93
C GLY A 181 -12.85 12.92 11.77
N GLN A 182 -12.02 13.42 10.87
CA GLN A 182 -12.41 14.08 9.63
C GLN A 182 -11.92 13.29 8.42
N GLU A 183 -12.73 13.23 7.36
CA GLU A 183 -12.27 12.67 6.08
C GLU A 183 -11.35 13.67 5.37
N ALA A 184 -10.19 13.20 4.96
CA ALA A 184 -9.25 13.96 4.14
C ALA A 184 -8.84 13.13 2.92
N GLU A 185 -8.60 13.80 1.80
CA GLU A 185 -7.92 13.20 0.66
C GLU A 185 -6.43 13.14 0.96
N VAL A 186 -5.84 11.96 0.79
CA VAL A 186 -4.43 11.73 1.06
C VAL A 186 -3.78 11.02 -0.10
N GLU A 187 -2.51 11.31 -0.29
CA GLU A 187 -1.61 10.63 -1.20
C GLU A 187 -0.68 9.74 -0.37
N MET A 188 -0.65 8.44 -0.66
CA MET A 188 0.35 7.52 -0.12
C MET A 188 1.41 7.32 -1.18
N VAL A 189 2.62 7.83 -0.96
CA VAL A 189 3.74 7.76 -1.91
C VAL A 189 4.70 6.67 -1.48
N PHE A 190 5.10 5.81 -2.42
CA PHE A 190 5.99 4.68 -2.17
C PHE A 190 7.29 4.84 -2.94
N SER A 191 8.42 4.67 -2.28
CA SER A 191 9.73 4.85 -2.89
C SER A 191 10.81 3.96 -2.26
N ASN A 192 12.04 4.07 -2.78
CA ASN A 192 13.20 3.33 -2.28
C ASN A 192 12.97 1.82 -2.25
N TYR A 193 12.46 1.26 -3.34
CA TYR A 193 12.19 -0.16 -3.46
C TYR A 193 13.47 -1.00 -3.34
N GLN A 194 13.40 -2.08 -2.57
CA GLN A 194 14.49 -3.04 -2.40
C GLN A 194 13.96 -4.47 -2.51
N ASP A 195 14.83 -5.38 -2.94
CA ASP A 195 14.50 -6.81 -3.01
C ASP A 195 14.48 -7.43 -1.60
N VAL A 196 13.36 -8.06 -1.28
CA VAL A 196 13.19 -8.86 -0.07
C VAL A 196 12.68 -10.24 -0.47
N ASN A 197 13.56 -11.21 -0.49
CA ASN A 197 13.26 -12.60 -0.90
C ASN A 197 12.62 -12.69 -2.30
N GLY A 198 13.11 -11.92 -3.27
CA GLY A 198 12.61 -11.87 -4.64
C GLY A 198 11.35 -11.04 -4.83
N VAL A 199 10.96 -10.26 -3.85
CA VAL A 199 9.83 -9.32 -3.93
C VAL A 199 10.32 -7.89 -3.72
N GLN A 200 10.02 -7.00 -4.66
CA GLN A 200 10.30 -5.56 -4.52
C GLN A 200 9.35 -4.94 -3.48
N MET A 201 9.91 -4.38 -2.42
CA MET A 201 9.18 -3.73 -1.33
C MET A 201 9.65 -2.30 -1.15
N PRO A 202 8.72 -1.33 -0.96
CA PRO A 202 9.10 0.06 -0.68
C PRO A 202 9.73 0.16 0.71
N MET A 203 10.86 0.85 0.81
CA MET A 203 11.53 1.12 2.08
C MET A 203 11.18 2.52 2.62
N LEU A 204 10.40 3.28 1.89
CA LEU A 204 9.84 4.55 2.32
C LEU A 204 8.38 4.65 1.85
N MET A 205 7.50 4.97 2.78
CA MET A 205 6.11 5.34 2.52
C MET A 205 5.84 6.70 3.16
N GLU A 206 5.28 7.62 2.39
CA GLU A 206 4.85 8.93 2.88
C GLU A 206 3.34 9.05 2.73
N ILE A 207 2.68 9.65 3.71
CA ILE A 207 1.30 10.10 3.61
C ILE A 207 1.33 11.61 3.50
N ARG A 208 0.81 12.13 2.40
CA ARG A 208 0.73 13.56 2.08
C ARG A 208 -0.73 13.99 2.03
N SER A 209 -0.99 15.23 2.43
CA SER A 209 -2.27 15.92 2.24
C SER A 209 -1.97 17.35 1.82
N ASP A 210 -2.66 17.85 0.80
CA ASP A 210 -2.44 19.19 0.23
C ASP A 210 -0.96 19.46 -0.10
N GLY A 211 -0.24 18.46 -0.62
CA GLY A 211 1.17 18.54 -0.99
C GLY A 211 2.16 18.56 0.19
N GLN A 212 1.69 18.40 1.42
CA GLN A 212 2.53 18.37 2.63
C GLN A 212 2.63 16.95 3.19
N THR A 213 3.83 16.51 3.54
CA THR A 213 4.03 15.23 4.21
C THR A 213 3.52 15.32 5.66
N MET A 214 2.47 14.58 5.94
CA MET A 214 1.85 14.47 7.27
C MET A 214 2.52 13.39 8.11
N MET A 215 2.94 12.31 7.45
CA MET A 215 3.61 11.17 8.08
C MET A 215 4.54 10.49 7.07
N SER A 216 5.68 10.02 7.54
CA SER A 216 6.54 9.12 6.77
C SER A 216 6.90 7.89 7.58
N MET A 217 6.98 6.74 6.92
CA MET A 217 7.48 5.47 7.48
C MET A 217 8.72 5.05 6.70
N SER A 218 9.87 5.09 7.37
CA SER A 218 11.14 4.63 6.81
C SER A 218 11.49 3.27 7.40
N TYR A 219 11.59 2.25 6.55
CA TYR A 219 11.90 0.88 6.96
C TYR A 219 13.41 0.67 6.92
N SER A 220 13.99 0.39 8.09
CA SER A 220 15.43 0.09 8.25
C SER A 220 15.75 -1.40 8.09
N SER A 221 14.75 -2.25 8.30
CA SER A 221 14.89 -3.71 8.18
C SER A 221 13.54 -4.32 7.74
N VAL A 222 13.60 -5.19 6.74
CA VAL A 222 12.45 -6.01 6.31
C VAL A 222 12.90 -7.45 6.19
N LYS A 223 12.25 -8.34 6.94
CA LYS A 223 12.55 -9.78 6.96
C LYS A 223 11.32 -10.57 6.58
N ALA A 224 11.42 -11.39 5.54
CA ALA A 224 10.34 -12.25 5.08
C ALA A 224 10.51 -13.68 5.62
N ASN A 225 9.39 -14.39 5.78
CA ASN A 225 9.35 -15.81 6.16
C ASN A 225 10.00 -16.12 7.51
N VAL A 226 9.96 -15.17 8.43
CA VAL A 226 10.40 -15.35 9.82
C VAL A 226 9.34 -16.16 10.57
N ASP A 227 9.78 -17.06 11.44
CA ASP A 227 8.85 -17.78 12.32
C ASP A 227 8.26 -16.83 13.37
N VAL A 228 6.96 -16.64 13.30
CA VAL A 228 6.18 -15.76 14.21
C VAL A 228 5.03 -16.57 14.80
N PRO A 229 5.02 -16.78 16.14
CA PRO A 229 3.93 -17.50 16.79
C PRO A 229 2.60 -16.74 16.69
N ASP A 230 1.52 -17.47 16.47
CA ASP A 230 0.16 -16.88 16.37
C ASP A 230 -0.27 -16.15 17.65
N ALA A 231 0.24 -16.58 18.79
CA ALA A 231 -0.02 -15.94 20.09
C ALA A 231 0.41 -14.45 20.12
N ARG A 232 1.33 -14.02 19.23
CA ARG A 232 1.73 -12.60 19.12
C ARG A 232 0.59 -11.69 18.69
N PHE A 233 -0.38 -12.21 17.96
CA PHE A 233 -1.50 -11.44 17.41
C PHE A 233 -2.76 -11.54 18.27
N ALA A 234 -2.84 -12.57 19.13
CA ALA A 234 -4.00 -12.84 19.93
C ALA A 234 -4.24 -11.74 20.97
N PHE A 235 -5.53 -11.49 21.27
CA PHE A 235 -5.90 -10.63 22.39
C PHE A 235 -5.25 -11.18 23.68
N PRO A 236 -4.53 -10.35 24.46
CA PRO A 236 -3.90 -10.82 25.69
C PRO A 236 -4.94 -11.44 26.63
N ALA A 237 -4.65 -12.65 27.14
CA ALA A 237 -5.46 -13.23 28.17
C ALA A 237 -5.49 -12.28 29.39
N GLU A 238 -6.64 -12.08 29.99
CA GLU A 238 -6.70 -11.40 31.28
C GLU A 238 -5.75 -12.13 32.22
N ASP A 239 -4.67 -11.44 32.61
CA ASP A 239 -3.84 -11.97 33.70
C ASP A 239 -4.77 -12.20 34.90
N GLY A 240 -5.09 -13.47 35.16
CA GLY A 240 -5.82 -13.83 36.34
C GLY A 240 -5.05 -13.31 37.54
N THR A 241 -5.38 -12.10 37.95
CA THR A 241 -4.89 -11.51 39.19
C THR A 241 -5.10 -12.52 40.29
N LYS A 242 -4.05 -13.24 40.64
CA LYS A 242 -4.01 -13.92 41.93
C LYS A 242 -4.27 -12.84 42.98
N LYS A 243 -5.45 -12.94 43.58
CA LYS A 243 -5.77 -12.26 44.83
C LYS A 243 -4.87 -12.79 45.93
#